data_439124e1d72de0fa08a090de876c5ebb
#
_entry.id   439124e1d72de0fa08a090de876c5ebb
#
_cell.length_a   1.000
_cell.length_b   1.000
_cell.length_c   1.000
_cell.angle_alpha   90.00
_cell.angle_beta   90.00
_cell.angle_gamma   90.00
#
_symmetry.space_group_name_H-M   'P 1'
#
loop_
_entity.id
_entity.type
_entity.pdbx_description
1 polymer ?
#
loop_
_entity_poly.entity_id
_entity_poly.type
_entity_poly.pdbx_seq_one_letter_code
_entity_poly.pdbx_strand_id
1 'polypeptide(L)'
;MKFSWMLFVFLVSRGTVLASIDAYPFPNKELTDRYEELISELRCPQCLNTNLAGSDAMIAQDLRREVHRMLIEGKTNEEVLDFMYYRYGDFVLYDPRFDLKTSALWLSPFLLFILSGFIWLKTVRTEKETLPWEEEDEKKFNEILESRSD
;
A
#
# COMPACT_ATOMS: atom_id res chain seq x y z
N MET A 1 -24.33 -39.66 8.82
CA MET A 1 -23.80 -39.98 7.46
C MET A 1 -24.19 -38.98 6.36
N LYS A 2 -25.33 -38.27 6.47
CA LYS A 2 -25.76 -37.29 5.43
C LYS A 2 -24.97 -35.97 5.47
N PHE A 3 -24.44 -35.54 6.60
CA PHE A 3 -23.67 -34.29 6.75
C PHE A 3 -22.26 -34.40 6.15
N SER A 4 -21.64 -35.58 6.22
CA SER A 4 -20.31 -35.82 5.65
C SER A 4 -20.32 -35.79 4.13
N TRP A 5 -21.39 -36.16 3.46
CA TRP A 5 -21.52 -36.12 2.02
C TRP A 5 -21.74 -34.70 1.50
N MET A 6 -22.43 -33.85 2.25
CA MET A 6 -22.62 -32.44 1.92
C MET A 6 -21.29 -31.68 1.97
N LEU A 7 -20.43 -32.00 2.94
CA LEU A 7 -19.08 -31.40 3.06
C LEU A 7 -18.15 -31.85 1.93
N PHE A 8 -18.28 -33.09 1.47
CA PHE A 8 -17.52 -33.63 0.35
C PHE A 8 -17.91 -33.00 -0.99
N VAL A 9 -19.21 -32.76 -1.23
CA VAL A 9 -19.71 -32.09 -2.44
C VAL A 9 -19.26 -30.62 -2.47
N PHE A 10 -19.19 -29.94 -1.32
CA PHE A 10 -18.72 -28.55 -1.23
C PHE A 10 -17.20 -28.43 -1.48
N LEU A 11 -16.42 -29.46 -1.12
CA LEU A 11 -14.97 -29.51 -1.36
C LEU A 11 -14.62 -29.78 -2.83
N VAL A 12 -15.45 -30.54 -3.55
CA VAL A 12 -15.22 -30.88 -4.96
C VAL A 12 -15.66 -29.74 -5.90
N SER A 13 -16.52 -28.82 -5.43
CA SER A 13 -17.02 -27.69 -6.21
C SER A 13 -16.05 -26.50 -6.34
N ARG A 14 -14.78 -26.64 -5.92
CA ARG A 14 -13.73 -25.67 -6.27
C ARG A 14 -13.27 -25.89 -7.70
N GLY A 15 -14.17 -25.58 -8.65
CA GLY A 15 -13.79 -25.41 -10.03
C GLY A 15 -12.70 -24.33 -10.12
N THR A 16 -11.52 -24.70 -10.57
CA THR A 16 -10.48 -23.74 -10.97
C THR A 16 -11.04 -22.97 -12.16
N VAL A 17 -11.45 -21.72 -11.90
CA VAL A 17 -11.73 -20.76 -12.96
C VAL A 17 -10.36 -20.46 -13.58
N LEU A 18 -10.05 -21.15 -14.66
CA LEU A 18 -8.98 -20.76 -15.56
C LEU A 18 -9.47 -19.51 -16.28
N ALA A 19 -9.08 -18.34 -15.78
CA ALA A 19 -9.19 -17.12 -16.54
C ALA A 19 -8.33 -17.33 -17.81
N SER A 20 -8.94 -17.29 -18.98
CA SER A 20 -8.22 -17.36 -20.25
C SER A 20 -7.48 -16.04 -20.43
N ILE A 21 -6.22 -16.00 -19.97
CA ILE A 21 -5.30 -14.95 -20.38
C ILE A 21 -5.07 -15.19 -21.87
N ASP A 22 -5.28 -14.15 -22.71
CA ASP A 22 -4.96 -14.23 -24.12
C ASP A 22 -3.56 -14.80 -24.30
N ALA A 23 -3.45 -16.00 -24.86
CA ALA A 23 -2.17 -16.69 -25.01
C ALA A 23 -1.41 -16.04 -26.17
N TYR A 24 -0.55 -15.09 -25.85
CA TYR A 24 0.39 -14.52 -26.80
C TYR A 24 1.58 -15.44 -26.99
N PRO A 25 1.92 -15.85 -28.23
CA PRO A 25 3.06 -16.70 -28.48
C PRO A 25 4.37 -15.92 -28.27
N PHE A 26 5.22 -16.45 -27.40
CA PHE A 26 6.59 -15.94 -27.22
C PHE A 26 7.60 -16.96 -27.72
N PRO A 27 8.77 -16.50 -28.22
CA PRO A 27 9.83 -17.38 -28.73
C PRO A 27 10.56 -18.15 -27.60
N ASN A 28 10.52 -17.66 -26.37
CA ASN A 28 11.17 -18.26 -25.22
C ASN A 28 10.36 -18.03 -23.93
N LYS A 29 10.67 -18.87 -22.93
CA LYS A 29 10.02 -18.80 -21.62
C LYS A 29 10.32 -17.49 -20.85
N GLU A 30 11.51 -16.93 -21.00
CA GLU A 30 11.93 -15.70 -20.34
C GLU A 30 11.02 -14.53 -20.72
N LEU A 31 10.69 -14.37 -22.00
CA LEU A 31 9.76 -13.33 -22.46
C LEU A 31 8.34 -13.57 -21.96
N THR A 32 7.92 -14.83 -21.84
CA THR A 32 6.63 -15.17 -21.24
C THR A 32 6.57 -14.74 -19.77
N ASP A 33 7.58 -15.10 -18.99
CA ASP A 33 7.65 -14.77 -17.57
C ASP A 33 7.68 -13.24 -17.38
N ARG A 34 8.45 -12.51 -18.17
CA ARG A 34 8.48 -11.04 -18.18
C ARG A 34 7.13 -10.40 -18.55
N TYR A 35 6.45 -11.00 -19.53
CA TYR A 35 5.13 -10.54 -19.92
C TYR A 35 4.11 -10.70 -18.80
N GLU A 36 4.06 -11.87 -18.16
CA GLU A 36 3.17 -12.16 -17.04
C GLU A 36 3.44 -11.23 -15.86
N GLU A 37 4.69 -10.94 -15.54
CA GLU A 37 5.09 -9.98 -14.53
C GLU A 37 4.53 -8.59 -14.87
N LEU A 38 4.81 -8.07 -16.07
CA LEU A 38 4.40 -6.72 -16.49
C LEU A 38 2.87 -6.55 -16.51
N ILE A 39 2.10 -7.52 -17.03
CA ILE A 39 0.64 -7.40 -17.06
C ILE A 39 0.00 -7.55 -15.67
N SER A 40 0.70 -8.14 -14.71
CA SER A 40 0.26 -8.21 -13.31
C SER A 40 0.57 -6.93 -12.55
N GLU A 41 1.66 -6.24 -12.89
CA GLU A 41 2.09 -4.97 -12.31
C GLU A 41 1.31 -3.77 -12.86
N LEU A 42 0.94 -3.81 -14.14
CA LEU A 42 0.20 -2.73 -14.79
C LEU A 42 -1.29 -2.76 -14.44
N ARG A 43 -1.83 -1.61 -14.05
CA ARG A 43 -3.26 -1.42 -13.79
C ARG A 43 -4.03 -1.14 -15.08
N CYS A 44 -5.22 -1.65 -15.15
CA CYS A 44 -6.17 -1.28 -16.22
C CYS A 44 -6.76 0.12 -15.93
N PRO A 45 -6.53 1.12 -16.80
CA PRO A 45 -6.92 2.50 -16.52
C PRO A 45 -8.44 2.76 -16.53
N GLN A 46 -9.22 1.86 -17.10
CA GLN A 46 -10.69 1.96 -17.17
C GLN A 46 -11.41 0.88 -16.37
N CYS A 47 -10.67 0.06 -15.60
CA CYS A 47 -11.25 -1.01 -14.83
C CYS A 47 -11.26 -0.64 -13.33
N LEU A 48 -12.23 -1.18 -12.59
CA LEU A 48 -12.32 -0.96 -11.15
C LEU A 48 -11.23 -1.75 -10.42
N ASN A 49 -10.05 -1.12 -10.27
CA ASN A 49 -8.96 -1.59 -9.41
C ASN A 49 -8.42 -3.00 -9.72
N THR A 50 -8.37 -3.38 -11.00
CA THR A 50 -7.77 -4.63 -11.48
C THR A 50 -6.52 -4.36 -12.30
N ASN A 51 -5.60 -5.34 -12.33
CA ASN A 51 -4.46 -5.33 -13.24
C ASN A 51 -4.86 -5.76 -14.65
N LEU A 52 -3.91 -5.65 -15.61
CA LEU A 52 -4.17 -6.05 -16.99
C LEU A 52 -4.40 -7.55 -17.13
N ALA A 53 -3.76 -8.38 -16.31
CA ALA A 53 -3.95 -9.83 -16.33
C ALA A 53 -5.36 -10.25 -15.89
N GLY A 54 -5.96 -9.54 -14.93
CA GLY A 54 -7.26 -9.87 -14.34
C GLY A 54 -8.46 -9.20 -15.02
N SER A 55 -8.27 -8.49 -16.14
CA SER A 55 -9.35 -7.75 -16.80
C SER A 55 -9.60 -8.22 -18.22
N ASP A 56 -10.88 -8.50 -18.55
CA ASP A 56 -11.33 -8.84 -19.90
C ASP A 56 -11.83 -7.61 -20.70
N ALA A 57 -11.70 -6.41 -20.14
CA ALA A 57 -12.09 -5.18 -20.83
C ALA A 57 -11.27 -4.99 -22.12
N MET A 58 -11.89 -4.44 -23.18
CA MET A 58 -11.22 -4.21 -24.47
C MET A 58 -9.92 -3.43 -24.31
N ILE A 59 -9.92 -2.40 -23.45
CA ILE A 59 -8.71 -1.60 -23.18
C ILE A 59 -7.59 -2.44 -22.55
N ALA A 60 -7.92 -3.38 -21.66
CA ALA A 60 -6.92 -4.27 -21.06
C ALA A 60 -6.33 -5.22 -22.10
N GLN A 61 -7.15 -5.74 -23.02
CA GLN A 61 -6.69 -6.58 -24.13
C GLN A 61 -5.77 -5.80 -25.08
N ASP A 62 -6.11 -4.57 -25.42
CA ASP A 62 -5.28 -3.72 -26.26
C ASP A 62 -3.93 -3.39 -25.59
N LEU A 63 -3.94 -3.12 -24.29
CA LEU A 63 -2.71 -2.86 -23.54
C LEU A 63 -1.84 -4.12 -23.41
N ARG A 64 -2.43 -5.29 -23.19
CA ARG A 64 -1.70 -6.57 -23.21
C ARG A 64 -1.03 -6.83 -24.56
N ARG A 65 -1.72 -6.54 -25.65
CA ARG A 65 -1.17 -6.65 -27.02
C ARG A 65 0.01 -5.68 -27.21
N GLU A 66 -0.10 -4.47 -26.68
CA GLU A 66 0.96 -3.48 -26.78
C GLU A 66 2.20 -3.89 -25.96
N VAL A 67 2.02 -4.41 -24.74
CA VAL A 67 3.13 -4.98 -23.94
C VAL A 67 3.82 -6.12 -24.70
N HIS A 68 3.02 -7.04 -25.26
CA HIS A 68 3.56 -8.14 -26.07
C HIS A 68 4.40 -7.62 -27.24
N ARG A 69 3.87 -6.64 -28.02
CA ARG A 69 4.60 -6.04 -29.15
C ARG A 69 5.94 -5.46 -28.72
N MET A 70 5.96 -4.69 -27.63
CA MET A 70 7.17 -4.04 -27.12
C MET A 70 8.22 -5.07 -26.67
N LEU A 71 7.79 -6.17 -26.03
CA LEU A 71 8.70 -7.24 -25.63
C LEU A 71 9.30 -8.00 -26.84
N ILE A 72 8.51 -8.23 -27.89
CA ILE A 72 9.02 -8.82 -29.15
C ILE A 72 9.99 -7.87 -29.86
N GLU A 73 9.81 -6.56 -29.75
CA GLU A 73 10.74 -5.54 -30.24
C GLU A 73 12.04 -5.45 -29.41
N GLY A 74 12.13 -6.23 -28.32
CA GLY A 74 13.32 -6.28 -27.46
C GLY A 74 13.41 -5.17 -26.41
N LYS A 75 12.30 -4.51 -26.10
CA LYS A 75 12.24 -3.50 -25.03
C LYS A 75 12.48 -4.10 -23.65
N THR A 76 13.13 -3.32 -22.78
CA THR A 76 13.29 -3.68 -21.38
C THR A 76 11.97 -3.49 -20.60
N ASN A 77 11.86 -4.11 -19.42
CA ASN A 77 10.68 -3.90 -18.55
C ASN A 77 10.51 -2.43 -18.20
N GLU A 78 11.59 -1.73 -17.89
CA GLU A 78 11.59 -0.30 -17.57
C GLU A 78 11.08 0.56 -18.73
N GLU A 79 11.50 0.28 -19.96
CA GLU A 79 11.03 0.99 -21.15
C GLU A 79 9.53 0.77 -21.40
N VAL A 80 9.02 -0.44 -21.10
CA VAL A 80 7.58 -0.75 -21.19
C VAL A 80 6.80 0.02 -20.13
N LEU A 81 7.25 0.00 -18.87
CA LEU A 81 6.62 0.73 -17.78
C LEU A 81 6.66 2.25 -18.02
N ASP A 82 7.78 2.78 -18.53
CA ASP A 82 7.91 4.18 -18.91
C ASP A 82 6.91 4.58 -20.00
N PHE A 83 6.82 3.79 -21.06
CA PHE A 83 5.87 4.03 -22.14
C PHE A 83 4.44 4.07 -21.61
N MET A 84 4.05 3.09 -20.77
CA MET A 84 2.72 3.02 -20.17
C MET A 84 2.44 4.22 -19.25
N TYR A 85 3.43 4.60 -18.44
CA TYR A 85 3.36 5.77 -17.57
C TYR A 85 3.16 7.08 -18.33
N TYR A 86 3.95 7.32 -19.36
CA TYR A 86 3.83 8.55 -20.18
C TYR A 86 2.54 8.61 -20.98
N ARG A 87 1.99 7.46 -21.37
CA ARG A 87 0.78 7.38 -22.19
C ARG A 87 -0.50 7.45 -21.39
N TYR A 88 -0.54 6.80 -20.22
CA TYR A 88 -1.74 6.60 -19.41
C TYR A 88 -1.68 7.27 -18.03
N GLY A 89 -0.55 7.86 -17.67
CA GLY A 89 -0.34 8.59 -16.42
C GLY A 89 -0.01 7.71 -15.21
N ASP A 90 0.11 8.35 -14.05
CA ASP A 90 0.56 7.73 -12.78
C ASP A 90 -0.33 6.54 -12.35
N PHE A 91 -1.59 6.54 -12.75
CA PHE A 91 -2.57 5.54 -12.35
C PHE A 91 -2.33 4.14 -12.94
N VAL A 92 -1.53 4.03 -14.00
CA VAL A 92 -1.24 2.74 -14.67
C VAL A 92 -0.29 1.86 -13.86
N LEU A 93 0.42 2.42 -12.89
CA LEU A 93 1.34 1.69 -12.02
C LEU A 93 0.70 1.48 -10.63
N TYR A 94 0.87 0.27 -10.06
CA TYR A 94 0.51 0.02 -8.66
C TYR A 94 1.48 0.68 -7.71
N ASP A 95 2.77 0.60 -8.01
CA ASP A 95 3.81 1.23 -7.21
C ASP A 95 4.08 2.65 -7.72
N PRO A 96 3.74 3.69 -6.92
CA PRO A 96 4.01 5.06 -7.31
C PRO A 96 5.51 5.29 -7.40
N ARG A 97 5.95 5.87 -8.51
CA ARG A 97 7.35 6.25 -8.70
C ARG A 97 7.78 7.28 -7.67
N PHE A 98 9.05 7.20 -7.27
CA PHE A 98 9.68 8.26 -6.49
C PHE A 98 9.84 9.51 -7.36
N ASP A 99 8.84 10.37 -7.32
CA ASP A 99 8.85 11.68 -7.98
C ASP A 99 8.67 12.78 -6.92
N LEU A 100 8.96 14.02 -7.31
CA LEU A 100 8.78 15.19 -6.43
C LEU A 100 7.35 15.30 -5.91
N LYS A 101 6.36 14.88 -6.73
CA LYS A 101 4.94 14.84 -6.37
C LYS A 101 4.62 13.81 -5.28
N THR A 102 5.28 12.65 -5.32
CA THR A 102 5.04 11.56 -4.37
C THR A 102 5.97 11.61 -3.16
N SER A 103 7.03 12.44 -3.19
CA SER A 103 7.98 12.60 -2.08
C SER A 103 7.31 13.05 -0.79
N ALA A 104 6.29 13.91 -0.88
CA ALA A 104 5.50 14.35 0.27
C ALA A 104 4.77 13.18 0.97
N LEU A 105 4.29 12.19 0.19
CA LEU A 105 3.64 11.00 0.71
C LEU A 105 4.60 10.15 1.55
N TRP A 106 5.84 9.98 1.06
CA TRP A 106 6.87 9.18 1.72
C TRP A 106 7.49 9.88 2.93
N LEU A 107 7.61 11.23 2.87
CA LEU A 107 8.19 12.03 3.96
C LEU A 107 7.19 12.35 5.07
N SER A 108 5.86 12.36 4.78
CA SER A 108 4.83 12.74 5.73
C SER A 108 4.85 11.93 7.05
N PRO A 109 5.01 10.60 7.07
CA PRO A 109 5.04 9.85 8.32
C PRO A 109 6.24 10.24 9.19
N PHE A 110 7.41 10.46 8.59
CA PHE A 110 8.60 10.88 9.34
C PHE A 110 8.42 12.26 9.95
N LEU A 111 7.84 13.19 9.21
CA LEU A 111 7.56 14.55 9.69
C LEU A 111 6.56 14.52 10.85
N LEU A 112 5.52 13.69 10.78
CA LEU A 112 4.57 13.51 11.86
C LEU A 112 5.22 12.93 13.12
N PHE A 113 6.11 11.95 12.98
CA PHE A 113 6.86 11.40 14.12
C PHE A 113 7.77 12.45 14.78
N ILE A 114 8.46 13.26 13.98
CA ILE A 114 9.32 14.35 14.49
C ILE A 114 8.49 15.39 15.23
N LEU A 115 7.38 15.83 14.65
CA LEU A 115 6.47 16.81 15.26
C LEU A 115 5.87 16.27 16.58
N SER A 116 5.39 15.02 16.56
CA SER A 116 4.85 14.35 17.75
C SER A 116 5.89 14.27 18.87
N GLY A 117 7.11 13.84 18.54
CA GLY A 117 8.22 13.77 19.49
C GLY A 117 8.59 15.14 20.06
N PHE A 118 8.62 16.18 19.21
CA PHE A 118 8.89 17.55 19.64
C PHE A 118 7.82 18.08 20.58
N ILE A 119 6.54 17.87 20.25
CA ILE A 119 5.42 18.27 21.11
C ILE A 119 5.49 17.53 22.44
N TRP A 120 5.74 16.24 22.42
CA TRP A 120 5.85 15.42 23.63
C TRP A 120 6.99 15.91 24.55
N LEU A 121 8.18 16.16 23.98
CA LEU A 121 9.33 16.69 24.71
C LEU A 121 9.05 18.07 25.31
N LYS A 122 8.33 18.94 24.56
CA LYS A 122 7.94 20.26 25.05
C LYS A 122 6.97 20.15 26.21
N THR A 123 5.95 19.28 26.08
CA THR A 123 4.92 19.08 27.13
C THR A 123 5.55 18.54 28.41
N VAL A 124 6.40 17.51 28.30
CA VAL A 124 7.08 16.92 29.47
C VAL A 124 8.02 17.93 30.16
N ARG A 125 8.69 18.80 29.37
CA ARG A 125 9.53 19.87 29.96
C ARG A 125 8.70 20.95 30.66
N THR A 126 7.56 21.31 30.10
CA THR A 126 6.67 22.34 30.71
C THR A 126 6.05 21.83 31.99
N GLU A 127 5.72 20.55 32.08
CA GLU A 127 5.13 19.95 33.28
C GLU A 127 6.13 19.94 34.47
N LYS A 128 7.44 19.93 34.22
CA LYS A 128 8.46 20.04 35.25
C LYS A 128 8.64 21.46 35.82
N GLU A 129 8.22 22.49 35.05
CA GLU A 129 8.30 23.89 35.49
C GLU A 129 7.02 24.40 36.19
N THR A 130 5.90 23.67 36.11
CA THR A 130 4.60 24.12 36.62
C THR A 130 4.07 23.32 37.79
N LEU A 131 4.95 22.74 38.63
CA LEU A 131 4.51 22.20 39.93
C LEU A 131 4.88 23.17 41.08
N PRO A 132 4.08 24.25 41.27
CA PRO A 132 4.12 25.01 42.52
C PRO A 132 3.34 24.32 43.64
N TRP A 133 2.81 23.13 43.39
CA TRP A 133 1.91 22.38 44.28
C TRP A 133 2.61 21.88 45.55
N GLU A 134 3.88 21.53 45.40
CA GLU A 134 4.59 20.83 46.48
C GLU A 134 4.85 21.72 47.69
N GLU A 135 5.15 23.00 47.51
CA GLU A 135 5.40 23.91 48.64
C GLU A 135 4.14 24.44 49.33
N GLU A 136 3.09 24.67 48.60
CA GLU A 136 1.84 25.18 49.16
C GLU A 136 1.01 24.10 49.85
N ASP A 137 1.00 22.91 49.29
CA ASP A 137 0.32 21.75 49.87
C ASP A 137 1.05 21.19 51.07
N GLU A 138 2.43 21.22 51.09
CA GLU A 138 3.21 20.90 52.27
C GLU A 138 2.94 21.90 53.42
N LYS A 139 2.84 23.18 53.14
CA LYS A 139 2.47 24.18 54.17
C LYS A 139 1.09 23.95 54.75
N LYS A 140 0.08 23.72 53.91
CA LYS A 140 -1.28 23.41 54.36
C LYS A 140 -1.34 22.09 55.13
N PHE A 141 -0.61 21.09 54.69
CA PHE A 141 -0.56 19.82 55.41
C PHE A 141 0.06 19.95 56.79
N ASN A 142 1.13 20.71 56.91
CA ASN A 142 1.77 20.96 58.19
C ASN A 142 0.91 21.82 59.13
N GLU A 143 0.20 22.80 58.60
CA GLU A 143 -0.75 23.61 59.36
C GLU A 143 -1.93 22.81 59.93
N ILE A 144 -2.43 21.84 59.14
CA ILE A 144 -3.51 20.93 59.58
C ILE A 144 -3.02 19.98 60.65
N LEU A 145 -1.75 19.50 60.57
CA LEU A 145 -1.17 18.65 61.60
C LEU A 145 -0.96 19.38 62.91
N GLU A 146 -0.53 20.64 62.87
CA GLU A 146 -0.29 21.47 64.06
C GLU A 146 -1.60 21.83 64.78
N SER A 147 -2.67 22.12 64.01
CA SER A 147 -4.01 22.39 64.55
C SER A 147 -4.68 21.18 65.21
N ARG A 148 -4.21 20.00 64.97
CA ARG A 148 -4.74 18.73 65.52
C ARG A 148 -4.01 18.23 66.76
N SER A 149 -2.87 18.83 67.05
CA SER A 149 -2.04 18.43 68.19
C SER A 149 -2.30 19.21 69.49
N ASP A 150 -3.18 20.25 69.38
CA ASP A 150 -3.74 21.01 70.54
C ASP A 150 -5.17 20.50 70.86
#